data_15146b69504967913dd1808610c0db96
#
_entry.id   15146b69504967913dd1808610c0db96
#
_cell.length_a   1.000
_cell.length_b   1.000
_cell.length_c   1.000
_cell.angle_alpha   90.00
_cell.angle_beta   90.00
_cell.angle_gamma   90.00
#
_symmetry.space_group_name_H-M   'P 1'
#
loop_
_entity.id
_entity.type
_entity.pdbx_description
1 polymer ?
#
loop_
_entity_poly.entity_id
_entity_poly.type
_entity_poly.pdbx_seq_one_letter_code
_entity_poly.pdbx_strand_id
1 'polypeptide(L)'
;MKLNLKNPIVFFDLETTGTNINTDRIVEICYLKVYPNGNEETKTMRINPEMHIPEQSSAIHGIYDKDVADCPTFKGVAKDIARDIEGCDLAGFNSNRFDIPVLAEEFLRAGVDL
;
A
#
# COMPACT_ATOMS: atom_id res chain seq x y z
N MET A 1 5.86 16.07 11.94
CA MET A 1 7.22 15.86 11.37
C MET A 1 7.59 17.04 10.51
N LYS A 2 8.74 17.60 10.73
CA LYS A 2 9.23 18.69 9.88
C LYS A 2 10.35 18.19 8.99
N LEU A 3 10.12 18.24 7.69
CA LEU A 3 11.08 17.88 6.66
C LEU A 3 11.20 19.05 5.69
N ASN A 4 12.37 19.19 5.09
CA ASN A 4 12.61 20.24 4.12
C ASN A 4 12.16 19.76 2.74
N LEU A 5 10.85 19.81 2.49
CA LEU A 5 10.22 19.22 1.31
C LEU A 5 9.78 20.29 0.32
N LYS A 6 9.93 20.01 -0.97
CA LYS A 6 9.28 20.76 -2.06
C LYS A 6 7.89 20.22 -2.32
N ASN A 7 7.73 18.89 -2.32
CA ASN A 7 6.48 18.18 -2.55
C ASN A 7 6.10 17.43 -1.29
N PRO A 8 4.82 17.10 -1.11
CA PRO A 8 4.47 16.13 -0.08
C PRO A 8 5.22 14.82 -0.28
N ILE A 9 5.51 14.11 0.79
CA ILE A 9 6.08 12.77 0.73
C ILE A 9 5.12 11.79 1.37
N VAL A 10 4.97 10.62 0.76
CA VAL A 10 4.12 9.54 1.27
C VAL A 10 5.00 8.35 1.63
N PHE A 11 4.89 7.94 2.89
CA PHE A 11 5.57 6.75 3.42
C PHE A 11 4.57 5.61 3.46
N PHE A 12 4.93 4.47 2.85
CA PHE A 12 4.07 3.29 2.81
C PHE A 12 4.57 2.19 3.72
N ASP A 13 3.61 1.46 4.30
CA ASP A 13 3.85 0.19 4.94
C ASP A 13 2.80 -0.79 4.44
N LEU A 14 3.22 -1.91 3.86
CA LEU A 14 2.34 -2.89 3.24
C LEU A 14 2.38 -4.21 4.00
N GLU A 15 1.20 -4.82 4.15
CA GLU A 15 1.08 -6.23 4.49
C GLU A 15 0.62 -6.97 3.25
N THR A 16 1.20 -8.13 2.98
CA THR A 16 0.99 -8.86 1.73
C THR A 16 0.76 -10.35 1.97
N THR A 17 0.39 -11.05 0.91
CA THR A 17 0.24 -12.51 0.95
C THR A 17 1.58 -13.24 0.97
N GLY A 18 2.69 -12.57 0.67
CA GLY A 18 4.02 -13.18 0.64
C GLY A 18 5.07 -12.22 0.11
N THR A 19 6.20 -12.75 -0.31
CA THR A 19 7.38 -11.96 -0.68
C THR A 19 7.68 -11.92 -2.17
N ASN A 20 6.84 -12.52 -3.01
CA ASN A 20 7.03 -12.49 -4.45
C ASN A 20 6.34 -11.26 -5.05
N ILE A 21 7.13 -10.32 -5.54
CA ILE A 21 6.65 -9.04 -6.08
C ILE A 21 5.66 -9.25 -7.23
N ASN A 22 5.88 -10.27 -8.06
CA ASN A 22 5.08 -10.47 -9.27
C ASN A 22 3.75 -11.18 -9.01
N THR A 23 3.64 -11.98 -7.95
CA THR A 23 2.47 -12.83 -7.72
C THR A 23 1.75 -12.55 -6.41
N ASP A 24 2.43 -12.00 -5.42
CA ASP A 24 1.79 -11.73 -4.15
C ASP A 24 1.03 -10.41 -4.18
N ARG A 25 0.00 -10.32 -3.33
CA ARG A 25 -0.96 -9.23 -3.34
C ARG A 25 -0.98 -8.51 -2.00
N ILE A 26 -1.39 -7.26 -2.02
CA ILE A 26 -1.54 -6.45 -0.81
C ILE A 26 -2.80 -6.87 -0.06
N VAL A 27 -2.70 -7.04 1.26
CA VAL A 27 -3.84 -7.27 2.17
C VAL A 27 -4.11 -6.07 3.07
N GLU A 28 -3.13 -5.23 3.30
CA GLU A 28 -3.32 -3.98 4.04
C GLU A 28 -2.31 -2.95 3.54
N ILE A 29 -2.77 -1.73 3.37
CA ILE A 29 -1.92 -0.60 3.03
C ILE A 29 -2.10 0.48 4.08
N CYS A 30 -0.99 0.92 4.65
CA CYS A 30 -0.95 2.06 5.56
C CYS A 30 -0.01 3.10 4.96
N TYR A 31 -0.45 4.35 4.91
CA TYR A 31 0.45 5.39 4.46
C TYR A 31 0.31 6.67 5.26
N LEU A 32 1.46 7.32 5.44
CA LEU A 32 1.62 8.60 6.09
C LEU A 32 2.03 9.61 5.02
N LYS A 33 1.21 10.65 4.84
CA LYS A 33 1.51 11.74 3.93
C LYS A 33 1.95 12.94 4.75
N VAL A 34 3.14 13.44 4.45
CA VAL A 34 3.72 14.61 5.13
C VAL A 34 3.81 15.75 4.12
N TYR A 35 3.17 16.86 4.45
CA TYR A 35 3.15 18.04 3.60
C TYR A 35 4.36 18.95 3.88
N PRO A 36 4.74 19.80 2.91
CA PRO A 36 5.85 20.75 3.12
C PRO A 36 5.67 21.67 4.33
N ASN A 37 4.42 21.97 4.70
CA ASN A 37 4.14 22.80 5.88
C ASN A 37 4.20 22.02 7.21
N GLY A 38 4.53 20.73 7.17
CA GLY A 38 4.62 19.89 8.34
C GLY A 38 3.33 19.18 8.73
N ASN A 39 2.22 19.46 8.07
CA ASN A 39 0.97 18.73 8.32
C ASN A 39 1.11 17.27 7.90
N GLU A 40 0.35 16.39 8.56
CA GLU A 40 0.40 14.96 8.32
C GLU A 40 -1.00 14.40 8.18
N GLU A 41 -1.14 13.41 7.29
CA GLU A 41 -2.36 12.62 7.13
C GLU A 41 -1.97 11.15 7.13
N THR A 42 -2.70 10.33 7.88
CA THR A 42 -2.49 8.88 7.92
C THR A 42 -3.73 8.18 7.44
N LYS A 43 -3.54 7.14 6.61
CA LYS A 43 -4.64 6.33 6.12
C LYS A 43 -4.24 4.86 6.17
N THR A 44 -5.16 4.03 6.64
CA THR A 44 -4.97 2.58 6.69
C THR A 44 -6.22 1.93 6.10
N MET A 45 -6.02 0.95 5.21
CA MET A 45 -7.14 0.20 4.65
C MET A 45 -6.73 -1.24 4.40
N ARG A 46 -7.66 -2.15 4.70
CA ARG A 46 -7.52 -3.56 4.35
C ARG A 46 -8.07 -3.80 2.97
N ILE A 47 -7.44 -4.73 2.26
CA ILE A 47 -7.73 -5.01 0.86
C ILE A 47 -7.92 -6.51 0.70
N ASN A 48 -8.96 -6.88 -0.04
CA ASN A 48 -9.15 -8.26 -0.44
C ASN A 48 -8.10 -8.60 -1.52
N PRO A 49 -7.16 -9.52 -1.22
CA PRO A 49 -6.09 -9.82 -2.17
C PRO A 49 -6.52 -10.72 -3.34
N GLU A 50 -7.78 -11.16 -3.36
CA GLU A 50 -8.33 -12.04 -4.39
C GLU A 50 -7.56 -13.37 -4.50
N MET A 51 -6.95 -13.79 -3.42
CA MET A 51 -6.28 -15.08 -3.28
C MET A 51 -6.25 -15.48 -1.82
N HIS A 52 -6.05 -16.76 -1.56
CA HIS A 52 -5.85 -17.24 -0.20
C HIS A 52 -4.55 -16.68 0.38
N ILE A 53 -4.62 -16.20 1.62
CA ILE A 53 -3.44 -15.72 2.34
C ILE A 53 -2.74 -16.92 2.94
N PRO A 54 -1.48 -17.22 2.54
CA PRO A 54 -0.74 -18.34 3.13
C PRO A 54 -0.66 -18.21 4.65
N GLU A 55 -0.78 -19.33 5.34
CA GLU A 55 -0.86 -19.33 6.80
C GLU A 55 0.38 -18.70 7.45
N GLN A 56 1.54 -18.92 6.88
CA GLN A 56 2.77 -18.31 7.38
C GLN A 56 2.75 -16.79 7.29
N SER A 57 2.09 -16.22 6.27
CA SER A 57 1.92 -14.78 6.14
C SER A 57 0.94 -14.26 7.18
N SER A 58 -0.20 -14.91 7.33
CA SER A 58 -1.19 -14.59 8.36
C SER A 58 -0.60 -14.65 9.76
N ALA A 59 0.29 -15.61 10.02
CA ALA A 59 0.97 -15.73 11.32
C ALA A 59 1.86 -14.51 11.61
N ILE A 60 2.38 -13.86 10.58
CA ILE A 60 3.23 -12.66 10.74
C ILE A 60 2.40 -11.41 10.98
N HIS A 61 1.43 -11.13 10.13
CA HIS A 61 0.67 -9.86 10.18
C HIS A 61 -0.70 -9.97 10.82
N GLY A 62 -1.16 -11.17 11.15
CA GLY A 62 -2.42 -11.37 11.86
C GLY A 62 -3.67 -11.21 11.01
N ILE A 63 -3.55 -11.10 9.69
CA ILE A 63 -4.68 -10.93 8.79
C ILE A 63 -4.98 -12.25 8.09
N TYR A 64 -6.22 -12.70 8.19
CA TYR A 64 -6.69 -13.98 7.65
C TYR A 64 -7.73 -13.74 6.56
N ASP A 65 -8.01 -14.75 5.76
CA ASP A 65 -8.96 -14.65 4.64
C ASP A 65 -10.31 -14.07 5.09
N LYS A 66 -10.80 -14.47 6.24
CA LYS A 66 -12.08 -13.99 6.78
C LYS A 66 -12.07 -12.47 7.07
N ASP A 67 -10.90 -11.92 7.38
CA ASP A 67 -10.77 -10.52 7.76
C ASP A 67 -10.87 -9.58 6.57
N VAL A 68 -10.60 -10.09 5.37
CA VAL A 68 -10.56 -9.30 4.14
C VAL A 68 -11.61 -9.73 3.11
N ALA A 69 -12.42 -10.73 3.43
CA ALA A 69 -13.41 -11.27 2.49
C ALA A 69 -14.40 -10.21 1.98
N ASP A 70 -14.79 -9.28 2.86
CA ASP A 70 -15.73 -8.21 2.53
C ASP A 70 -15.04 -6.86 2.27
N CYS A 71 -13.71 -6.85 2.22
CA CYS A 71 -12.97 -5.63 1.93
C CYS A 71 -12.90 -5.39 0.42
N PRO A 72 -12.71 -4.13 -0.01
CA PRO A 72 -12.55 -3.84 -1.42
C PRO A 72 -11.27 -4.46 -1.96
N THR A 73 -11.26 -4.75 -3.26
CA THR A 73 -10.06 -5.18 -3.97
C THR A 73 -9.15 -3.97 -4.22
N PHE A 74 -7.90 -4.20 -4.55
CA PHE A 74 -7.01 -3.10 -4.91
C PHE A 74 -7.55 -2.33 -6.11
N LYS A 75 -8.08 -3.03 -7.10
CA LYS A 75 -8.70 -2.39 -8.26
C LYS A 75 -9.82 -1.43 -7.85
N GLY A 76 -10.58 -1.79 -6.82
CA GLY A 76 -11.68 -0.96 -6.33
C GLY A 76 -11.23 0.34 -5.67
N VAL A 77 -10.00 0.40 -5.14
CA VAL A 77 -9.49 1.60 -4.43
C VAL A 77 -8.30 2.25 -5.14
N ALA A 78 -7.83 1.68 -6.24
CA ALA A 78 -6.61 2.13 -6.91
C ALA A 78 -6.66 3.59 -7.33
N LYS A 79 -7.79 4.05 -7.89
CA LYS A 79 -7.93 5.45 -8.31
C LYS A 79 -7.90 6.41 -7.13
N ASP A 80 -8.50 6.02 -6.01
CA ASP A 80 -8.49 6.84 -4.79
C ASP A 80 -7.07 6.97 -4.23
N ILE A 81 -6.35 5.85 -4.18
CA ILE A 81 -4.95 5.87 -3.73
C ILE A 81 -4.09 6.71 -4.68
N ALA A 82 -4.25 6.50 -5.99
CA ALA A 82 -3.49 7.27 -6.99
C ALA A 82 -3.72 8.77 -6.84
N ARG A 83 -4.96 9.18 -6.55
CA ARG A 83 -5.31 10.59 -6.33
C ARG A 83 -4.61 11.13 -5.08
N ASP A 84 -4.58 10.36 -4.00
CA ASP A 84 -3.94 10.76 -2.75
C ASP A 84 -2.43 10.97 -2.90
N ILE A 85 -1.78 10.20 -3.77
CA ILE A 85 -0.32 10.24 -3.93
C ILE A 85 0.15 11.04 -5.14
N GLU A 86 -0.79 11.60 -5.90
CA GLU A 86 -0.45 12.42 -7.07
C GLU A 86 0.40 13.61 -6.66
N GLY A 87 1.51 13.81 -7.37
CA GLY A 87 2.43 14.90 -7.09
C GLY A 87 3.27 14.74 -5.83
N CYS A 88 3.24 13.57 -5.20
CA CYS A 88 4.00 13.28 -4.00
C CYS A 88 5.25 12.47 -4.31
N ASP A 89 6.28 12.65 -3.50
CA ASP A 89 7.40 11.73 -3.47
C ASP A 89 6.98 10.49 -2.68
N LEU A 90 7.51 9.32 -3.04
CA LEU A 90 7.13 8.05 -2.43
C LEU A 90 8.32 7.42 -1.72
N ALA A 91 8.07 6.83 -0.55
CA ALA A 91 9.06 6.08 0.20
C ALA A 91 8.40 4.90 0.89
N GLY A 92 9.13 3.81 1.08
CA GLY A 92 8.67 2.65 1.82
C GLY A 92 9.40 2.52 3.15
N PHE A 93 8.70 2.08 4.19
CA PHE A 93 9.35 1.81 5.47
C PHE A 93 10.27 0.60 5.40
N ASN A 94 9.89 -0.40 4.64
CA ASN A 94 10.62 -1.65 4.56
C ASN A 94 11.62 -1.71 3.42
N SER A 95 11.44 -0.99 2.39
CA SER A 95 12.45 -0.75 1.38
C SER A 95 11.87 -0.44 0.01
N ASN A 96 12.65 0.26 -0.78
CA ASN A 96 12.41 0.45 -2.20
C ASN A 96 12.49 -0.86 -2.99
N ARG A 97 12.94 -1.95 -2.36
CA ARG A 97 13.08 -3.26 -3.03
C ARG A 97 11.81 -4.09 -3.00
N PHE A 98 10.90 -3.82 -2.04
CA PHE A 98 9.68 -4.60 -1.90
C PHE A 98 8.42 -3.76 -1.99
N ASP A 99 8.24 -2.81 -1.07
CA ASP A 99 6.97 -2.08 -0.95
C ASP A 99 6.62 -1.30 -2.23
N ILE A 100 7.55 -0.54 -2.77
CA ILE A 100 7.30 0.25 -3.97
C ILE A 100 7.08 -0.63 -5.19
N PRO A 101 7.91 -1.67 -5.47
CA PRO A 101 7.64 -2.58 -6.57
C PRO A 101 6.31 -3.33 -6.47
N VAL A 102 5.92 -3.78 -5.27
CA VAL A 102 4.63 -4.46 -5.08
C VAL A 102 3.49 -3.50 -5.36
N LEU A 103 3.57 -2.27 -4.86
CA LEU A 103 2.57 -1.25 -5.11
C LEU A 103 2.45 -0.95 -6.61
N ALA A 104 3.58 -0.83 -7.30
CA ALA A 104 3.60 -0.60 -8.74
C ALA A 104 2.93 -1.73 -9.51
N GLU A 105 3.18 -2.99 -9.13
CA GLU A 105 2.52 -4.14 -9.75
C GLU A 105 1.01 -4.13 -9.52
N GLU A 106 0.56 -3.73 -8.34
CA GLU A 106 -0.89 -3.63 -8.05
C GLU A 106 -1.54 -2.56 -8.93
N PHE A 107 -0.92 -1.41 -9.09
CA PHE A 107 -1.43 -0.37 -9.98
C PHE A 107 -1.45 -0.82 -11.43
N LEU A 108 -0.42 -1.53 -11.86
CA LEU A 108 -0.35 -2.07 -13.22
C LEU A 108 -1.52 -3.04 -13.49
N ARG A 109 -1.79 -3.96 -12.55
CA ARG A 109 -2.92 -4.89 -12.67
C ARG A 109 -4.26 -4.16 -12.69
N ALA A 110 -4.37 -3.10 -11.92
CA ALA A 110 -5.59 -2.30 -11.84
C ALA A 110 -5.81 -1.43 -13.07
N GLY A 111 -4.79 -1.28 -13.91
CA GLY A 111 -4.87 -0.43 -15.10
C GLY A 111 -4.87 1.06 -14.76
N VAL A 112 -4.25 1.43 -13.65
CA VAL A 112 -4.17 2.82 -13.19
C VAL A 112 -2.72 3.28 -13.25
N ASP A 113 -2.47 4.36 -13.98
CA ASP A 113 -1.13 4.94 -14.09
C ASP A 113 -0.79 5.77 -12.84
N LEU A 114 0.49 5.76 -12.52
CA LEU A 114 1.03 6.59 -11.45
C LEU A 114 1.72 7.84 -12.00
#